data_f745b0becff927233bf65e1d0cf2a179
#
_entry.id   f745b0becff927233bf65e1d0cf2a179
#
_cell.length_a   1.000
_cell.length_b   1.000
_cell.length_c   1.000
_cell.angle_alpha   90.00
_cell.angle_beta   90.00
_cell.angle_gamma   90.00
#
_symmetry.space_group_name_H-M   'P 1'
#
loop_
_entity.id
_entity.type
_entity.pdbx_description
1 polymer ?
#
loop_
_entity_poly.entity_id
_entity_poly.type
_entity_poly.pdbx_seq_one_letter_code
_entity_poly.pdbx_strand_id
1 'polypeptide(L)'
;MKKWIVLAAACLLAACSSSGENKTYYQLPLDKGTVQNSASSGSHLLWVEQVSVPDYLAGSGVVYQTSDVQYVIASNNLWASPLDQQLRTTLIANLSNQLPGWVIASQPLGHDQDTLNVSVNGFHGRYDGKVIVSGEWLLNHQGQLIKRPFHIELAQQKDGYDEMVKMLAQAWNQEAVSIARSLNQQL
;
A
#
# COMPACT_ATOMS: atom_id res chain seq x y z
N MET A 1 31.32 -10.25 54.25
CA MET A 1 30.42 -11.13 53.47
C MET A 1 29.15 -10.42 53.03
N LYS A 2 28.41 -9.71 53.90
CA LYS A 2 27.15 -8.99 53.50
C LYS A 2 27.33 -7.92 52.42
N LYS A 3 28.47 -7.20 52.36
CA LYS A 3 28.75 -6.14 51.38
C LYS A 3 28.93 -6.69 49.95
N TRP A 4 29.44 -7.87 49.80
CA TRP A 4 29.66 -8.54 48.51
C TRP A 4 28.37 -9.08 47.91
N ILE A 5 27.41 -9.46 48.76
CA ILE A 5 26.07 -9.93 48.32
C ILE A 5 25.25 -8.75 47.75
N VAL A 6 25.38 -7.58 48.37
CA VAL A 6 24.69 -6.37 47.89
C VAL A 6 25.23 -5.89 46.52
N LEU A 7 26.55 -6.01 46.33
CA LEU A 7 27.20 -5.66 45.06
C LEU A 7 26.78 -6.61 43.93
N ALA A 8 26.69 -7.94 44.24
CA ALA A 8 26.23 -8.94 43.28
C ALA A 8 24.73 -8.76 42.91
N ALA A 9 23.90 -8.38 43.88
CA ALA A 9 22.48 -8.09 43.63
C ALA A 9 22.28 -6.80 42.78
N ALA A 10 23.11 -5.78 42.94
CA ALA A 10 23.07 -4.56 42.12
C ALA A 10 23.47 -4.80 40.66
N CYS A 11 24.39 -5.72 40.38
CA CYS A 11 24.79 -6.10 39.03
C CYS A 11 23.70 -6.89 38.28
N LEU A 12 22.84 -7.65 38.99
CA LEU A 12 21.75 -8.40 38.38
C LEU A 12 20.58 -7.51 37.95
N LEU A 13 20.41 -6.31 38.52
CA LEU A 13 19.39 -5.35 38.15
C LEU A 13 19.74 -4.51 36.90
N ALA A 14 21.03 -4.45 36.54
CA ALA A 14 21.49 -3.72 35.36
C ALA A 14 21.35 -4.54 34.05
N ALA A 15 21.03 -5.82 34.11
CA ALA A 15 20.95 -6.71 32.95
C ALA A 15 19.57 -6.65 32.21
N CYS A 16 18.60 -5.91 32.73
CA CYS A 16 17.27 -5.76 32.11
C CYS A 16 17.07 -4.45 31.33
N SER A 17 18.16 -3.80 30.90
CA SER A 17 18.09 -2.74 29.90
C SER A 17 17.96 -3.39 28.53
N SER A 18 16.80 -3.95 28.20
CA SER A 18 16.47 -4.24 26.80
C SER A 18 16.44 -2.90 26.07
N SER A 19 17.41 -2.65 25.23
CA SER A 19 17.35 -1.58 24.24
C SER A 19 16.08 -1.84 23.42
N GLY A 20 15.02 -1.09 23.69
CA GLY A 20 13.80 -1.15 22.90
C GLY A 20 14.19 -0.93 21.45
N GLU A 21 14.07 -1.96 20.61
CA GLU A 21 14.32 -1.82 19.19
C GLU A 21 13.40 -0.71 18.67
N ASN A 22 13.98 0.36 18.14
CA ASN A 22 13.22 1.49 17.61
C ASN A 22 12.37 1.04 16.43
N LYS A 23 11.06 1.08 16.60
CA LYS A 23 10.11 0.80 15.51
C LYS A 23 9.94 2.03 14.64
N THR A 24 10.01 1.84 13.35
CA THR A 24 9.73 2.85 12.33
C THR A 24 8.40 2.52 11.67
N TYR A 25 7.55 3.54 11.52
CA TYR A 25 6.24 3.39 10.92
C TYR A 25 6.18 4.10 9.57
N TYR A 26 5.68 3.40 8.57
CA TYR A 26 5.59 3.86 7.20
C TYR A 26 4.15 4.06 6.76
N GLN A 27 3.93 5.09 5.99
CA GLN A 27 2.67 5.34 5.31
C GLN A 27 2.93 5.67 3.85
N LEU A 28 2.08 5.16 2.96
CA LEU A 28 2.16 5.51 1.56
C LEU A 28 1.86 7.01 1.38
N PRO A 29 2.73 7.76 0.68
CA PRO A 29 2.50 9.17 0.44
C PRO A 29 1.22 9.37 -0.36
N LEU A 30 0.43 10.34 0.03
CA LEU A 30 -0.69 10.86 -0.75
C LEU A 30 -0.16 11.99 -1.62
N ASP A 31 -0.28 11.87 -2.93
CA ASP A 31 -0.07 13.00 -3.82
C ASP A 31 -1.11 14.07 -3.48
N LYS A 32 -0.62 15.24 -3.06
CA LYS A 32 -1.46 16.42 -2.79
C LYS A 32 -1.86 17.08 -4.13
N GLY A 33 -2.53 16.32 -4.99
CA GLY A 33 -3.20 16.91 -6.15
C GLY A 33 -4.27 17.89 -5.65
N THR A 34 -4.41 19.01 -6.31
CA THR A 34 -5.54 19.91 -6.09
C THR A 34 -6.80 19.18 -6.55
N VAL A 35 -7.49 18.57 -5.60
CA VAL A 35 -8.81 17.96 -5.87
C VAL A 35 -9.77 19.11 -6.23
N GLN A 36 -9.91 19.39 -7.51
CA GLN A 36 -10.99 20.21 -8.00
C GLN A 36 -12.23 19.33 -8.12
N ASN A 37 -12.90 19.11 -7.02
CA ASN A 37 -14.20 18.47 -6.96
C ASN A 37 -15.26 19.42 -7.53
N SER A 38 -15.30 19.60 -8.84
CA SER A 38 -16.44 20.16 -9.52
C SER A 38 -17.29 19.00 -10.03
N ALA A 39 -18.16 18.48 -9.17
CA ALA A 39 -19.23 17.59 -9.62
C ALA A 39 -20.12 18.39 -10.58
N SER A 40 -19.92 18.23 -11.89
CA SER A 40 -20.81 18.71 -12.91
C SER A 40 -21.92 17.69 -13.15
N SER A 41 -23.12 18.15 -13.51
CA SER A 41 -24.19 17.26 -13.95
C SER A 41 -23.69 16.40 -15.11
N GLY A 42 -23.65 15.06 -14.92
CA GLY A 42 -23.09 14.10 -15.88
C GLY A 42 -21.73 13.53 -15.48
N SER A 43 -21.26 13.72 -14.23
CA SER A 43 -20.03 13.11 -13.74
C SER A 43 -20.14 11.58 -13.71
N HIS A 44 -19.11 10.89 -14.20
CA HIS A 44 -18.99 9.44 -14.03
C HIS A 44 -18.75 9.11 -12.56
N LEU A 45 -19.42 8.07 -12.07
CA LEU A 45 -19.33 7.64 -10.67
C LEU A 45 -18.54 6.34 -10.58
N LEU A 46 -17.49 6.32 -9.78
CA LEU A 46 -16.69 5.12 -9.52
C LEU A 46 -16.64 4.84 -8.02
N TRP A 47 -17.10 3.68 -7.62
CA TRP A 47 -16.95 3.17 -6.28
C TRP A 47 -15.77 2.19 -6.24
N VAL A 48 -14.71 2.55 -5.51
CA VAL A 48 -13.64 1.62 -5.15
C VAL A 48 -14.13 0.78 -3.99
N GLU A 49 -14.74 -0.36 -4.32
CA GLU A 49 -15.43 -1.22 -3.34
C GLU A 49 -14.43 -1.88 -2.39
N GLN A 50 -13.36 -2.47 -2.94
CA GLN A 50 -12.37 -3.18 -2.15
C GLN A 50 -10.98 -3.11 -2.77
N VAL A 51 -9.97 -3.02 -1.90
CA VAL A 51 -8.58 -3.39 -2.20
C VAL A 51 -8.21 -4.48 -1.22
N SER A 52 -7.91 -5.67 -1.69
CA SER A 52 -7.55 -6.82 -0.87
C SER A 52 -6.07 -7.18 -1.02
N VAL A 53 -5.50 -7.72 0.04
CA VAL A 53 -4.12 -8.24 0.09
C VAL A 53 -4.12 -9.65 0.67
N PRO A 54 -3.17 -10.54 0.31
CA PRO A 54 -3.04 -11.85 0.93
C PRO A 54 -2.51 -11.75 2.37
N ASP A 55 -2.68 -12.81 3.15
CA ASP A 55 -2.36 -12.84 4.58
C ASP A 55 -0.92 -12.41 4.90
N TYR A 56 0.05 -12.77 4.06
CA TYR A 56 1.45 -12.41 4.29
C TYR A 56 1.73 -10.90 4.16
N LEU A 57 0.87 -10.16 3.47
CA LEU A 57 0.88 -8.69 3.35
C LEU A 57 -0.06 -8.01 4.34
N ALA A 58 -1.02 -8.73 4.92
CA ALA A 58 -2.03 -8.17 5.83
C ALA A 58 -1.46 -7.82 7.21
N GLY A 59 -0.28 -8.34 7.55
CA GLY A 59 0.42 -8.00 8.79
C GLY A 59 0.93 -6.56 8.80
N SER A 60 1.36 -6.10 9.98
CA SER A 60 1.88 -4.73 10.14
C SER A 60 3.30 -4.54 9.60
N GLY A 61 4.10 -5.62 9.44
CA GLY A 61 5.48 -5.52 8.98
C GLY A 61 5.59 -5.31 7.48
N VAL A 62 6.53 -4.44 7.08
CA VAL A 62 6.89 -4.29 5.66
C VAL A 62 7.54 -5.58 5.18
N VAL A 63 7.11 -6.08 4.02
CA VAL A 63 7.54 -7.38 3.49
C VAL A 63 8.72 -7.21 2.52
N TYR A 64 9.66 -8.14 2.61
CA TYR A 64 10.81 -8.24 1.72
C TYR A 64 11.01 -9.68 1.26
N GLN A 65 11.13 -9.88 -0.04
CA GLN A 65 11.43 -11.16 -0.65
C GLN A 65 12.94 -11.40 -0.65
N THR A 66 13.39 -12.46 0.00
CA THR A 66 14.84 -12.81 0.16
C THR A 66 15.34 -13.81 -0.87
N SER A 67 14.43 -14.57 -1.48
CA SER A 67 14.70 -15.48 -2.61
C SER A 67 13.43 -15.73 -3.38
N ASP A 68 13.47 -16.54 -4.41
CA ASP A 68 12.30 -16.83 -5.27
C ASP A 68 11.07 -17.38 -4.50
N VAL A 69 11.30 -17.97 -3.33
CA VAL A 69 10.23 -18.63 -2.54
C VAL A 69 10.19 -18.19 -1.07
N GLN A 70 11.03 -17.22 -0.66
CA GLN A 70 11.15 -16.83 0.74
C GLN A 70 10.86 -15.35 0.93
N TYR A 71 10.08 -15.06 1.97
CA TYR A 71 9.75 -13.70 2.40
C TYR A 71 10.11 -13.51 3.88
N VAL A 72 10.51 -12.30 4.22
CA VAL A 72 10.71 -11.82 5.59
C VAL A 72 9.72 -10.70 5.84
N ILE A 73 9.04 -10.76 6.98
CA ILE A 73 8.17 -9.70 7.47
C ILE A 73 8.96 -8.93 8.53
N ALA A 74 9.16 -7.64 8.31
CA ALA A 74 9.97 -6.82 9.20
C ALA A 74 9.30 -6.68 10.58
N SER A 75 10.09 -6.83 11.64
CA SER A 75 9.64 -6.66 13.03
C SER A 75 9.65 -5.20 13.48
N ASN A 76 10.53 -4.38 12.90
CA ASN A 76 10.78 -2.99 13.31
C ASN A 76 10.44 -1.94 12.25
N ASN A 77 10.14 -2.35 11.03
CA ASN A 77 9.70 -1.47 9.94
C ASN A 77 8.24 -1.82 9.61
N LEU A 78 7.32 -1.02 10.10
CA LEU A 78 5.91 -1.35 10.18
C LEU A 78 5.06 -0.38 9.35
N TRP A 79 3.96 -0.86 8.82
CA TRP A 79 2.93 0.01 8.27
C TRP A 79 2.21 0.77 9.40
N ALA A 80 2.01 2.08 9.23
CA ALA A 80 1.31 2.93 10.20
C ALA A 80 -0.20 2.66 10.29
N SER A 81 -0.76 2.06 9.25
CA SER A 81 -2.15 1.60 9.15
C SER A 81 -2.18 0.30 8.33
N PRO A 82 -3.24 -0.50 8.38
CA PRO A 82 -3.40 -1.68 7.53
C PRO A 82 -3.13 -1.37 6.06
N LEU A 83 -2.34 -2.22 5.40
CA LEU A 83 -1.85 -1.96 4.03
C LEU A 83 -2.99 -1.84 3.01
N ASP A 84 -4.01 -2.68 3.11
CA ASP A 84 -5.21 -2.65 2.26
C ASP A 84 -5.92 -1.29 2.32
N GLN A 85 -6.01 -0.69 3.52
CA GLN A 85 -6.61 0.62 3.73
C GLN A 85 -5.74 1.74 3.12
N GLN A 86 -4.42 1.66 3.28
CA GLN A 86 -3.50 2.62 2.68
C GLN A 86 -3.56 2.55 1.15
N LEU A 87 -3.56 1.34 0.59
CA LEU A 87 -3.67 1.13 -0.85
C LEU A 87 -4.99 1.66 -1.40
N ARG A 88 -6.11 1.39 -0.73
CA ARG A 88 -7.42 1.90 -1.14
C ARG A 88 -7.48 3.42 -1.09
N THR A 89 -7.00 4.03 -0.02
CA THR A 89 -6.99 5.49 0.14
C THR A 89 -6.13 6.18 -0.91
N THR A 90 -4.92 5.65 -1.15
CA THR A 90 -4.01 6.21 -2.16
C THR A 90 -4.50 5.97 -3.58
N LEU A 91 -5.14 4.81 -3.86
CA LEU A 91 -5.76 4.55 -5.16
C LEU A 91 -6.86 5.57 -5.49
N ILE A 92 -7.78 5.82 -4.55
CA ILE A 92 -8.85 6.81 -4.72
C ILE A 92 -8.26 8.19 -5.00
N ALA A 93 -7.26 8.62 -4.23
CA ALA A 93 -6.60 9.91 -4.43
C ALA A 93 -5.92 10.01 -5.80
N ASN A 94 -5.16 8.97 -6.18
CA ASN A 94 -4.46 8.93 -7.46
C ASN A 94 -5.43 8.91 -8.66
N LEU A 95 -6.50 8.11 -8.58
CA LEU A 95 -7.54 8.09 -9.63
C LEU A 95 -8.27 9.43 -9.72
N SER A 96 -8.59 10.07 -8.60
CA SER A 96 -9.23 11.39 -8.59
C SER A 96 -8.37 12.46 -9.26
N ASN A 97 -7.03 12.36 -9.11
CA ASN A 97 -6.11 13.26 -9.79
C ASN A 97 -6.01 13.00 -11.32
N GLN A 98 -6.19 11.74 -11.75
CA GLN A 98 -6.07 11.33 -13.16
C GLN A 98 -7.39 11.46 -13.94
N LEU A 99 -8.51 11.51 -13.26
CA LEU A 99 -9.85 11.48 -13.84
C LEU A 99 -10.66 12.74 -13.45
N PRO A 100 -10.27 13.93 -13.95
CA PRO A 100 -11.04 15.15 -13.73
C PRO A 100 -12.46 14.97 -14.30
N GLY A 101 -13.49 15.27 -13.51
CA GLY A 101 -14.88 15.07 -13.89
C GLY A 101 -15.50 13.75 -13.43
N TRP A 102 -14.71 12.86 -12.81
CA TRP A 102 -15.21 11.68 -12.12
C TRP A 102 -15.41 11.95 -10.63
N VAL A 103 -16.41 11.32 -10.05
CA VAL A 103 -16.57 11.23 -8.59
C VAL A 103 -16.12 9.83 -8.16
N ILE A 104 -15.01 9.76 -7.45
CA ILE A 104 -14.41 8.50 -7.01
C ILE A 104 -14.51 8.42 -5.49
N ALA A 105 -15.13 7.36 -4.97
CA ALA A 105 -15.43 7.24 -3.55
C ALA A 105 -15.12 5.85 -2.98
N SER A 106 -14.95 5.80 -1.66
CA SER A 106 -14.82 4.57 -0.87
C SER A 106 -16.16 3.99 -0.42
N GLN A 107 -17.27 4.69 -0.66
CA GLN A 107 -18.61 4.29 -0.31
C GLN A 107 -19.47 4.26 -1.58
N PRO A 108 -20.53 3.45 -1.63
CA PRO A 108 -21.44 3.45 -2.76
C PRO A 108 -22.08 4.82 -2.96
N LEU A 109 -22.16 5.26 -4.22
CA LEU A 109 -22.63 6.58 -4.63
C LEU A 109 -24.07 6.56 -5.18
N GLY A 110 -24.59 5.38 -5.51
CA GLY A 110 -25.93 5.23 -6.08
C GLY A 110 -26.06 3.98 -6.97
N HIS A 111 -27.11 3.96 -7.83
CA HIS A 111 -27.39 2.79 -8.66
C HIS A 111 -26.60 2.78 -9.98
N ASP A 112 -26.29 3.96 -10.53
CA ASP A 112 -25.63 4.10 -11.83
C ASP A 112 -24.13 4.41 -11.65
N GLN A 113 -23.44 3.58 -10.85
CA GLN A 113 -22.01 3.72 -10.58
C GLN A 113 -21.23 2.52 -11.11
N ASP A 114 -20.03 2.79 -11.55
CA ASP A 114 -19.05 1.73 -11.79
C ASP A 114 -18.46 1.23 -10.47
N THR A 115 -18.06 -0.04 -10.43
CA THR A 115 -17.47 -0.64 -9.24
C THR A 115 -16.11 -1.22 -9.57
N LEU A 116 -15.11 -0.84 -8.80
CA LEU A 116 -13.73 -1.31 -8.93
C LEU A 116 -13.33 -2.14 -7.72
N ASN A 117 -12.90 -3.38 -7.98
CA ASN A 117 -12.27 -4.27 -7.00
C ASN A 117 -10.82 -4.54 -7.42
N VAL A 118 -9.88 -4.46 -6.47
CA VAL A 118 -8.46 -4.71 -6.73
C VAL A 118 -7.95 -5.77 -5.77
N SER A 119 -7.31 -6.80 -6.32
CA SER A 119 -6.63 -7.85 -5.55
C SER A 119 -5.12 -7.69 -5.76
N VAL A 120 -4.42 -7.23 -4.73
CA VAL A 120 -2.96 -7.06 -4.77
C VAL A 120 -2.32 -8.35 -4.27
N ASN A 121 -1.52 -9.00 -5.10
CA ASN A 121 -0.86 -10.27 -4.81
C ASN A 121 0.61 -10.08 -4.37
N GLY A 122 1.26 -8.99 -4.78
CA GLY A 122 2.62 -8.62 -4.41
C GLY A 122 2.72 -7.12 -4.11
N PHE A 123 3.34 -6.78 -2.97
CA PHE A 123 3.64 -5.40 -2.57
C PHE A 123 4.83 -5.43 -1.61
N HIS A 124 6.04 -5.58 -2.17
CA HIS A 124 7.24 -5.87 -1.38
C HIS A 124 8.53 -5.46 -2.11
N GLY A 125 9.62 -5.31 -1.35
CA GLY A 125 10.96 -5.28 -1.92
C GLY A 125 11.44 -6.68 -2.30
N ARG A 126 12.44 -6.76 -3.18
CA ARG A 126 13.03 -8.02 -3.65
C ARG A 126 14.56 -7.99 -3.55
N TYR A 127 15.16 -9.15 -3.35
CA TYR A 127 16.60 -9.35 -3.14
C TYR A 127 17.51 -8.81 -4.26
N ASP A 128 16.96 -8.55 -5.45
CA ASP A 128 17.68 -7.96 -6.59
C ASP A 128 17.63 -6.42 -6.63
N GLY A 129 17.21 -5.79 -5.53
CA GLY A 129 17.14 -4.33 -5.41
C GLY A 129 15.94 -3.69 -6.10
N LYS A 130 14.90 -4.48 -6.39
CA LYS A 130 13.66 -3.99 -6.98
C LYS A 130 12.50 -4.01 -5.98
N VAL A 131 11.47 -3.27 -6.27
CA VAL A 131 10.15 -3.42 -5.66
C VAL A 131 9.20 -4.06 -6.65
N ILE A 132 8.27 -4.85 -6.12
CA ILE A 132 7.24 -5.56 -6.88
C ILE A 132 5.87 -5.07 -6.43
N VAL A 133 5.06 -4.65 -7.38
CA VAL A 133 3.64 -4.36 -7.18
C VAL A 133 2.87 -5.15 -8.24
N SER A 134 2.10 -6.14 -7.81
CA SER A 134 1.39 -7.04 -8.73
C SER A 134 0.03 -7.44 -8.20
N GLY A 135 -0.85 -7.81 -9.11
CA GLY A 135 -2.21 -8.18 -8.77
C GLY A 135 -3.12 -8.21 -9.99
N GLU A 136 -4.38 -7.98 -9.73
CA GLU A 136 -5.40 -7.82 -10.77
C GLU A 136 -6.51 -6.88 -10.28
N TRP A 137 -7.19 -6.24 -11.22
CA TRP A 137 -8.39 -5.49 -10.91
C TRP A 137 -9.58 -5.96 -11.76
N LEU A 138 -10.75 -5.81 -11.18
CA LEU A 138 -12.04 -6.12 -11.78
C LEU A 138 -12.90 -4.85 -11.76
N LEU A 139 -13.26 -4.36 -12.93
CA LEU A 139 -14.21 -3.28 -13.12
C LEU A 139 -15.56 -3.87 -13.54
N ASN A 140 -16.62 -3.43 -12.89
CA ASN A 140 -17.98 -3.60 -13.37
C ASN A 140 -18.45 -2.25 -13.92
N HIS A 141 -18.56 -2.15 -15.24
CA HIS A 141 -19.07 -0.99 -15.96
C HIS A 141 -20.40 -1.37 -16.59
N GLN A 142 -21.52 -0.80 -16.12
CA GLN A 142 -22.86 -1.05 -16.64
C GLN A 142 -23.24 -2.53 -16.80
N GLY A 143 -22.78 -3.38 -15.88
CA GLY A 143 -22.98 -4.83 -15.92
C GLY A 143 -21.95 -5.60 -16.76
N GLN A 144 -21.05 -4.94 -17.45
CA GLN A 144 -19.89 -5.53 -18.12
C GLN A 144 -18.72 -5.70 -17.15
N LEU A 145 -18.19 -6.92 -17.06
CA LEU A 145 -17.04 -7.22 -16.22
C LEU A 145 -15.75 -7.20 -17.04
N ILE A 146 -14.82 -6.36 -16.59
CA ILE A 146 -13.50 -6.21 -17.22
C ILE A 146 -12.45 -6.54 -16.18
N LYS A 147 -11.66 -7.59 -16.46
CA LYS A 147 -10.57 -8.04 -15.60
C LYS A 147 -9.22 -7.78 -16.27
N ARG A 148 -8.25 -7.22 -15.52
CA ARG A 148 -6.89 -6.96 -16.00
C ARG A 148 -5.87 -7.33 -14.91
N PRO A 149 -4.88 -8.15 -15.22
CA PRO A 149 -3.72 -8.34 -14.36
C PRO A 149 -2.75 -7.17 -14.49
N PHE A 150 -1.96 -6.93 -13.44
CA PHE A 150 -0.84 -5.99 -13.48
C PHE A 150 0.39 -6.56 -12.79
N HIS A 151 1.56 -6.16 -13.28
CA HIS A 151 2.84 -6.49 -12.68
C HIS A 151 3.84 -5.37 -12.99
N ILE A 152 4.29 -4.69 -11.94
CA ILE A 152 5.19 -3.54 -12.03
C ILE A 152 6.43 -3.84 -11.20
N GLU A 153 7.60 -3.68 -11.82
CA GLU A 153 8.90 -3.76 -11.18
C GLU A 153 9.61 -2.41 -11.31
N LEU A 154 10.06 -1.85 -10.19
CA LEU A 154 10.89 -0.64 -10.18
C LEU A 154 12.17 -0.90 -9.41
N ALA A 155 13.30 -0.43 -9.95
CA ALA A 155 14.57 -0.49 -9.23
C ALA A 155 14.61 0.56 -8.11
N GLN A 156 15.08 0.18 -6.93
CA GLN A 156 15.40 1.11 -5.86
C GLN A 156 16.64 1.94 -6.26
N GLN A 157 16.59 3.24 -5.99
CA GLN A 157 17.71 4.14 -6.25
C GLN A 157 18.74 4.10 -5.11
N LYS A 158 18.32 3.69 -3.93
CA LYS A 158 19.11 3.58 -2.70
C LYS A 158 18.61 2.40 -1.87
N ASP A 159 19.48 1.86 -1.04
CA ASP A 159 19.10 0.85 -0.07
C ASP A 159 18.25 1.42 1.06
N GLY A 160 17.43 0.57 1.65
CA GLY A 160 16.66 0.86 2.85
C GLY A 160 15.15 0.93 2.64
N TYR A 161 14.42 0.83 3.75
CA TYR A 161 12.96 0.79 3.75
C TYR A 161 12.32 2.10 3.30
N ASP A 162 12.92 3.26 3.59
CA ASP A 162 12.41 4.56 3.16
C ASP A 162 12.31 4.65 1.64
N GLU A 163 13.35 4.22 0.95
CA GLU A 163 13.38 4.21 -0.50
C GLU A 163 12.44 3.14 -1.05
N MET A 164 12.45 1.95 -0.45
CA MET A 164 11.55 0.87 -0.84
C MET A 164 10.09 1.32 -0.79
N VAL A 165 9.65 1.95 0.28
CA VAL A 165 8.28 2.44 0.43
C VAL A 165 7.94 3.52 -0.61
N LYS A 166 8.87 4.43 -0.91
CA LYS A 166 8.70 5.43 -1.99
C LYS A 166 8.54 4.77 -3.36
N MET A 167 9.37 3.78 -3.66
CA MET A 167 9.28 3.06 -4.93
C MET A 167 8.01 2.22 -5.04
N LEU A 168 7.55 1.59 -3.95
CA LEU A 168 6.27 0.90 -3.88
C LEU A 168 5.10 1.86 -4.15
N ALA A 169 5.12 3.04 -3.55
CA ALA A 169 4.11 4.07 -3.79
C ALA A 169 4.12 4.55 -5.25
N GLN A 170 5.30 4.72 -5.83
CA GLN A 170 5.44 5.10 -7.24
C GLN A 170 4.88 4.02 -8.18
N ALA A 171 5.18 2.75 -7.92
CA ALA A 171 4.64 1.63 -8.69
C ALA A 171 3.10 1.57 -8.57
N TRP A 172 2.57 1.76 -7.37
CA TRP A 172 1.13 1.81 -7.14
C TRP A 172 0.45 2.98 -7.89
N ASN A 173 1.09 4.14 -7.92
CA ASN A 173 0.60 5.27 -8.72
C ASN A 173 0.63 4.98 -10.23
N GLN A 174 1.63 4.26 -10.73
CA GLN A 174 1.66 3.83 -12.14
C GLN A 174 0.47 2.93 -12.48
N GLU A 175 0.08 2.02 -11.57
CA GLU A 175 -1.12 1.21 -11.79
C GLU A 175 -2.40 2.06 -11.76
N ALA A 176 -2.51 3.02 -10.84
CA ALA A 176 -3.65 3.94 -10.84
C ALA A 176 -3.78 4.72 -12.17
N VAL A 177 -2.66 5.14 -12.76
CA VAL A 177 -2.63 5.78 -14.10
C VAL A 177 -3.08 4.79 -15.19
N SER A 178 -2.68 3.52 -15.10
CA SER A 178 -3.10 2.45 -16.03
C SER A 178 -4.60 2.19 -15.96
N ILE A 179 -5.15 2.10 -14.74
CA ILE A 179 -6.59 1.96 -14.50
C ILE A 179 -7.34 3.18 -15.06
N ALA A 180 -6.90 4.40 -14.74
CA ALA A 180 -7.53 5.63 -15.24
C ALA A 180 -7.57 5.70 -16.77
N ARG A 181 -6.49 5.28 -17.43
CA ARG A 181 -6.43 5.21 -18.90
C ARG A 181 -7.44 4.19 -19.45
N SER A 182 -7.55 3.03 -18.79
CA SER A 182 -8.52 2.00 -19.19
C SER A 182 -9.96 2.47 -19.03
N LEU A 183 -10.28 3.21 -17.98
CA LEU A 183 -11.59 3.81 -17.75
C LEU A 183 -11.95 4.84 -18.85
N ASN A 184 -11.02 5.72 -19.21
CA ASN A 184 -11.23 6.73 -20.25
C ASN A 184 -11.34 6.14 -21.67
N GLN A 185 -10.88 4.93 -21.92
CA GLN A 185 -10.97 4.28 -23.25
C GLN A 185 -12.28 3.52 -23.47
N GLN A 186 -13.07 3.30 -22.42
CA GLN A 186 -14.29 2.51 -22.46
C GLN A 186 -15.57 3.35 -22.47
N LEU A 187 -15.39 4.66 -22.33
CA LEU A 187 -16.43 5.69 -22.42
C LEU A 187 -16.30 6.47 -23.71
#